data_78a694f2e308a483265cf01b60ffde61
#
_entry.id   78a694f2e308a483265cf01b60ffde61
#
_cell.length_a   1.000
_cell.length_b   1.000
_cell.length_c   1.000
_cell.angle_alpha   90.00
_cell.angle_beta   90.00
_cell.angle_gamma   90.00
#
_symmetry.space_group_name_H-M   'P 1'
#
loop_
_entity.id
_entity.type
_entity.pdbx_description
1 polymer ?
#
loop_
_entity_poly.entity_id
_entity_poly.type
_entity_poly.pdbx_seq_one_letter_code
_entity_poly.pdbx_strand_id
1 'polypeptide(L)'
;ENLAILREPADRVQAIDLMKERRIEKLLVTNAEGRLTGLLTLKDTELSVLNPLACKDELGRLRVAAASTVGDEGYERSLALVEAGVDLVVIDTAHGHSEGVVRAVSRIKAHSNQVQVVAGNVATAEAARALVDAGADAIKVGIGPGSICTTRIVAGVGVPQLTAIMDAADVA
;
A
#
# COMPACT_ATOMS: atom_id res chain seq x y z
N GLU A 1 8.43 3.82 41.83
CA GLU A 1 9.25 3.35 40.69
C GLU A 1 9.38 4.49 39.69
N ASN A 2 10.61 4.82 39.28
CA ASN A 2 10.89 5.92 38.36
C ASN A 2 10.68 5.43 36.92
N LEU A 3 9.47 5.60 36.37
CA LEU A 3 9.19 5.32 34.97
C LEU A 3 9.93 6.34 34.09
N ALA A 4 10.58 5.85 33.04
CA ALA A 4 11.15 6.71 32.01
C ALA A 4 10.01 7.18 31.08
N ILE A 5 9.82 8.48 31.01
CA ILE A 5 8.74 9.14 30.28
C ILE A 5 9.32 10.22 29.39
N LEU A 6 8.85 10.32 28.16
CA LEU A 6 9.11 11.43 27.26
C LEU A 6 7.82 12.24 27.08
N ARG A 7 7.92 13.55 27.07
CA ARG A 7 6.77 14.43 26.82
C ARG A 7 6.65 14.78 25.34
N GLU A 8 5.41 14.93 24.86
CA GLU A 8 5.16 15.46 23.52
C GLU A 8 5.59 16.94 23.38
N PRO A 9 6.12 17.33 22.21
CA PRO A 9 6.44 16.51 21.05
C PRO A 9 7.67 15.63 21.30
N ALA A 10 7.53 14.31 21.04
CA ALA A 10 8.57 13.33 21.34
C ALA A 10 9.68 13.38 20.28
N ASP A 11 10.88 13.83 20.68
CA ASP A 11 12.07 13.79 19.83
C ASP A 11 12.67 12.36 19.86
N ARG A 12 12.85 11.80 18.66
CA ARG A 12 13.40 10.44 18.49
C ARG A 12 14.86 10.33 18.97
N VAL A 13 15.67 11.37 18.79
CA VAL A 13 17.07 11.35 19.22
C VAL A 13 17.12 11.29 20.75
N GLN A 14 16.36 12.16 21.43
CA GLN A 14 16.23 12.14 22.87
C GLN A 14 15.68 10.80 23.38
N ALA A 15 14.73 10.20 22.68
CA ALA A 15 14.17 8.90 23.03
C ALA A 15 15.25 7.80 22.99
N ILE A 16 16.07 7.76 21.94
CA ILE A 16 17.15 6.78 21.77
C ILE A 16 18.18 6.96 22.90
N ASP A 17 18.61 8.18 23.16
CA ASP A 17 19.61 8.47 24.18
C ASP A 17 19.12 8.09 25.59
N LEU A 18 17.86 8.41 25.90
CA LEU A 18 17.23 8.03 27.16
C LEU A 18 17.08 6.51 27.30
N MET A 19 16.69 5.81 26.24
CA MET A 19 16.59 4.35 26.24
C MET A 19 17.97 3.70 26.46
N LYS A 20 19.01 4.21 25.81
CA LYS A 20 20.39 3.73 26.00
C LYS A 20 20.92 4.01 27.42
N GLU A 21 20.76 5.23 27.92
CA GLU A 21 21.17 5.63 29.25
C GLU A 21 20.53 4.76 30.34
N ARG A 22 19.22 4.54 30.22
CA ARG A 22 18.44 3.77 31.20
C ARG A 22 18.47 2.27 30.96
N ARG A 23 19.07 1.80 29.84
CA ARG A 23 19.11 0.38 29.42
C ARG A 23 17.71 -0.22 29.32
N ILE A 24 16.78 0.52 28.70
CA ILE A 24 15.40 0.12 28.47
C ILE A 24 15.11 0.10 26.98
N GLU A 25 14.17 -0.74 26.56
CA GLU A 25 13.78 -0.91 25.15
C GLU A 25 12.47 -0.21 24.81
N LYS A 26 11.78 0.33 25.80
CA LYS A 26 10.46 0.95 25.64
C LYS A 26 10.38 2.22 26.48
N LEU A 27 9.79 3.27 25.90
CA LEU A 27 9.65 4.58 26.50
C LEU A 27 8.21 5.06 26.36
N LEU A 28 7.60 5.43 27.47
CA LEU A 28 6.25 5.98 27.47
C LEU A 28 6.28 7.43 26.98
N VAL A 29 5.30 7.78 26.15
CA VAL A 29 5.08 9.16 25.71
C VAL A 29 3.82 9.70 26.37
N THR A 30 3.91 10.91 26.94
CA THR A 30 2.77 11.57 27.59
C THR A 30 2.57 12.98 27.06
N ASN A 31 1.32 13.47 27.14
CA ASN A 31 1.01 14.88 26.89
C ASN A 31 1.43 15.78 28.08
N ALA A 32 1.10 17.05 27.98
CA ALA A 32 1.42 18.04 29.00
C ALA A 32 0.72 17.76 30.36
N GLU A 33 -0.45 17.12 30.33
CA GLU A 33 -1.25 16.73 31.51
C GLU A 33 -0.79 15.40 32.12
N GLY A 34 0.28 14.78 31.59
CA GLY A 34 0.81 13.51 32.07
C GLY A 34 -0.02 12.27 31.65
N ARG A 35 -0.95 12.42 30.72
CA ARG A 35 -1.71 11.28 30.17
C ARG A 35 -0.89 10.54 29.11
N LEU A 36 -0.93 9.22 29.13
CA LEU A 36 -0.27 8.37 28.13
C LEU A 36 -0.89 8.60 26.75
N THR A 37 -0.04 8.97 25.80
CA THR A 37 -0.41 9.21 24.39
C THR A 37 0.29 8.28 23.42
N GLY A 38 1.40 7.66 23.83
CA GLY A 38 2.13 6.76 22.95
C GLY A 38 3.18 5.92 23.67
N LEU A 39 3.77 5.03 22.88
CA LEU A 39 4.87 4.16 23.25
C LEU A 39 5.92 4.19 22.13
N LEU A 40 7.15 4.51 22.47
CA LEU A 40 8.30 4.36 21.57
C LEU A 40 9.10 3.13 21.96
N THR A 41 9.49 2.33 20.97
CA THR A 41 10.37 1.19 21.19
C THR A 41 11.72 1.40 20.51
N LEU A 42 12.77 0.80 21.06
CA LEU A 42 14.10 0.83 20.44
C LEU A 42 14.06 0.24 19.02
N LYS A 43 13.30 -0.83 18.83
CA LYS A 43 13.09 -1.46 17.53
C LYS A 43 12.45 -0.52 16.51
N ASP A 44 11.47 0.28 16.88
CA ASP A 44 10.82 1.24 15.98
C ASP A 44 11.81 2.32 15.53
N THR A 45 12.67 2.75 16.44
CA THR A 45 13.71 3.73 16.12
C THR A 45 14.77 3.16 15.19
N GLU A 46 15.24 1.94 15.45
CA GLU A 46 16.19 1.22 14.59
C GLU A 46 15.62 0.96 13.19
N LEU A 47 14.39 0.46 13.10
CA LEU A 47 13.71 0.24 11.82
C LEU A 47 13.49 1.53 11.02
N SER A 48 13.27 2.64 11.70
CA SER A 48 13.13 3.95 11.05
C SER A 48 14.44 4.43 10.41
N VAL A 49 15.59 4.11 11.03
CA VAL A 49 16.92 4.42 10.47
C VAL A 49 17.28 3.46 9.33
N LEU A 50 16.99 2.18 9.50
CA LEU A 50 17.29 1.15 8.50
C LEU A 50 16.43 1.28 7.25
N ASN A 51 15.21 1.79 7.38
CA ASN A 51 14.24 1.92 6.29
C ASN A 51 13.74 3.36 6.13
N PRO A 52 14.61 4.31 5.75
CA PRO A 52 14.24 5.72 5.66
C PRO A 52 13.20 6.02 4.57
N LEU A 53 13.11 5.15 3.56
CA LEU A 53 12.19 5.26 2.42
C LEU A 53 10.90 4.44 2.62
N ALA A 54 10.64 3.88 3.80
CA ALA A 54 9.42 3.15 4.08
C ALA A 54 8.19 4.06 3.86
N CYS A 55 7.23 3.56 3.06
CA CYS A 55 6.01 4.30 2.75
C CYS A 55 5.10 4.34 4.00
N LYS A 56 4.97 5.51 4.59
CA LYS A 56 4.23 5.73 5.83
C LYS A 56 3.14 6.78 5.63
N ASP A 57 2.11 6.69 6.45
CA ASP A 57 1.07 7.71 6.59
C ASP A 57 1.55 8.89 7.48
N GLU A 58 0.69 9.88 7.66
CA GLU A 58 0.97 11.06 8.48
C GLU A 58 1.17 10.75 9.97
N LEU A 59 0.66 9.61 10.43
CA LEU A 59 0.84 9.11 11.79
C LEU A 59 2.11 8.23 11.94
N GLY A 60 2.88 8.06 10.86
CA GLY A 60 4.10 7.25 10.84
C GLY A 60 3.85 5.73 10.75
N ARG A 61 2.63 5.28 10.45
CA ARG A 61 2.27 3.88 10.25
C ARG A 61 2.58 3.48 8.80
N LEU A 62 2.99 2.23 8.59
CA LEU A 62 3.18 1.70 7.24
C LEU A 62 1.85 1.72 6.47
N ARG A 63 1.87 2.21 5.24
CA ARG A 63 0.74 2.09 4.34
C ARG A 63 0.57 0.65 3.90
N VAL A 64 -0.69 0.21 3.79
CA VAL A 64 -1.04 -1.17 3.46
C VAL A 64 -1.92 -1.23 2.21
N ALA A 65 -1.67 -2.25 1.40
CA ALA A 65 -2.48 -2.57 0.23
C ALA A 65 -3.10 -3.95 0.40
N ALA A 66 -4.34 -4.12 -0.06
CA ALA A 66 -5.01 -5.42 -0.03
C ALA A 66 -5.66 -5.73 -1.38
N ALA A 67 -5.52 -7.00 -1.78
CA ALA A 67 -6.07 -7.47 -3.04
C ALA A 67 -7.57 -7.74 -2.96
N SER A 68 -8.26 -7.39 -4.03
CA SER A 68 -9.64 -7.72 -4.30
C SER A 68 -9.79 -8.21 -5.75
N THR A 69 -11.00 -8.56 -6.12
CA THR A 69 -11.33 -9.08 -7.45
C THR A 69 -12.50 -8.32 -8.06
N VAL A 70 -13.01 -8.82 -9.18
CA VAL A 70 -14.15 -8.26 -9.90
C VAL A 70 -15.48 -8.84 -9.42
N GLY A 71 -16.61 -8.29 -9.89
CA GLY A 71 -17.96 -8.74 -9.56
C GLY A 71 -18.47 -8.17 -8.24
N ASP A 72 -19.62 -8.65 -7.79
CA ASP A 72 -20.27 -8.12 -6.59
C ASP A 72 -19.54 -8.56 -5.33
N GLU A 73 -19.07 -9.79 -5.22
CA GLU A 73 -18.25 -10.27 -4.11
C GLU A 73 -16.95 -9.48 -3.98
N GLY A 74 -16.28 -9.18 -5.12
CA GLY A 74 -15.08 -8.35 -5.14
C GLY A 74 -15.37 -6.92 -4.70
N TYR A 75 -16.49 -6.37 -5.07
CA TYR A 75 -16.93 -5.05 -4.64
C TYR A 75 -17.21 -4.99 -3.14
N GLU A 76 -17.99 -5.94 -2.60
CA GLU A 76 -18.27 -6.02 -1.16
C GLU A 76 -16.97 -6.19 -0.35
N ARG A 77 -16.07 -7.04 -0.81
CA ARG A 77 -14.74 -7.17 -0.21
C ARG A 77 -13.97 -5.85 -0.22
N SER A 78 -14.00 -5.12 -1.34
CA SER A 78 -13.32 -3.83 -1.46
C SER A 78 -13.88 -2.81 -0.47
N LEU A 79 -15.20 -2.76 -0.28
CA LEU A 79 -15.84 -1.88 0.70
C LEU A 79 -15.41 -2.23 2.14
N ALA A 80 -15.41 -3.52 2.48
CA ALA A 80 -14.96 -3.98 3.79
C ALA A 80 -13.49 -3.63 4.06
N LEU A 81 -12.61 -3.69 3.04
CA LEU A 81 -11.22 -3.27 3.14
C LEU A 81 -11.10 -1.77 3.36
N VAL A 82 -11.89 -0.96 2.65
CA VAL A 82 -11.94 0.50 2.83
C VAL A 82 -12.40 0.85 4.24
N GLU A 83 -13.44 0.20 4.74
CA GLU A 83 -13.96 0.39 6.10
C GLU A 83 -12.92 -0.02 7.16
N ALA A 84 -12.13 -1.06 6.89
CA ALA A 84 -11.03 -1.47 7.74
C ALA A 84 -9.81 -0.52 7.71
N GLY A 85 -9.83 0.51 6.86
CA GLY A 85 -8.79 1.54 6.78
C GLY A 85 -7.58 1.16 5.93
N VAL A 86 -7.77 0.36 4.86
CA VAL A 86 -6.71 0.09 3.89
C VAL A 86 -6.37 1.36 3.10
N ASP A 87 -5.08 1.59 2.82
CA ASP A 87 -4.65 2.73 2.02
C ASP A 87 -4.87 2.50 0.51
N LEU A 88 -4.65 1.27 0.05
CA LEU A 88 -4.79 0.90 -1.36
C LEU A 88 -5.61 -0.38 -1.53
N VAL A 89 -6.54 -0.37 -2.47
CA VAL A 89 -7.21 -1.58 -2.97
C VAL A 89 -6.58 -1.98 -4.30
N VAL A 90 -6.16 -3.24 -4.42
CA VAL A 90 -5.56 -3.77 -5.64
C VAL A 90 -6.55 -4.70 -6.33
N ILE A 91 -7.09 -4.30 -7.47
CA ILE A 91 -7.90 -5.18 -8.32
C ILE A 91 -6.94 -6.04 -9.14
N ASP A 92 -6.70 -7.25 -8.65
CA ASP A 92 -5.70 -8.17 -9.18
C ASP A 92 -6.35 -9.27 -10.02
N THR A 93 -6.09 -9.26 -11.31
CA THR A 93 -6.67 -10.21 -12.26
C THR A 93 -5.64 -10.70 -13.28
N ALA A 94 -5.87 -11.88 -13.84
CA ALA A 94 -5.04 -12.43 -14.91
C ALA A 94 -5.16 -11.61 -16.22
N HIS A 95 -6.27 -10.90 -16.42
CA HIS A 95 -6.55 -10.09 -17.61
C HIS A 95 -7.23 -8.78 -17.20
N GLY A 96 -6.42 -7.73 -16.98
CA GLY A 96 -6.90 -6.42 -16.55
C GLY A 96 -7.69 -5.65 -17.60
N HIS A 97 -7.47 -5.91 -18.89
CA HIS A 97 -8.23 -5.30 -19.97
C HIS A 97 -9.57 -6.01 -20.19
N SER A 98 -10.39 -6.04 -19.15
CA SER A 98 -11.73 -6.61 -19.19
C SER A 98 -12.76 -5.64 -18.63
N GLU A 99 -13.99 -5.72 -19.15
CA GLU A 99 -15.11 -4.88 -18.70
C GLU A 99 -15.37 -5.02 -17.18
N GLY A 100 -15.16 -6.23 -16.65
CA GLY A 100 -15.30 -6.50 -15.22
C GLY A 100 -14.33 -5.69 -14.36
N VAL A 101 -13.06 -5.54 -14.80
CA VAL A 101 -12.04 -4.76 -14.08
C VAL A 101 -12.34 -3.26 -14.19
N VAL A 102 -12.65 -2.75 -15.39
CA VAL A 102 -13.04 -1.35 -15.61
C VAL A 102 -14.23 -0.97 -14.71
N ARG A 103 -15.26 -1.83 -14.67
CA ARG A 103 -16.44 -1.62 -13.81
C ARG A 103 -16.11 -1.65 -12.33
N ALA A 104 -15.24 -2.58 -11.90
CA ALA A 104 -14.82 -2.67 -10.49
C ALA A 104 -14.11 -1.39 -10.04
N VAL A 105 -13.15 -0.89 -10.83
CA VAL A 105 -12.45 0.37 -10.57
C VAL A 105 -13.44 1.52 -10.44
N SER A 106 -14.29 1.72 -11.45
CA SER A 106 -15.28 2.82 -11.48
C SER A 106 -16.23 2.76 -10.28
N ARG A 107 -16.70 1.56 -9.89
CA ARG A 107 -17.61 1.39 -8.73
C ARG A 107 -16.93 1.77 -7.41
N ILE A 108 -15.68 1.36 -7.21
CA ILE A 108 -14.92 1.68 -5.99
C ILE A 108 -14.65 3.18 -5.91
N LYS A 109 -14.20 3.79 -7.00
CA LYS A 109 -13.92 5.24 -7.05
C LYS A 109 -15.19 6.08 -6.90
N ALA A 110 -16.33 5.62 -7.40
CA ALA A 110 -17.63 6.28 -7.17
C ALA A 110 -18.09 6.20 -5.71
N HIS A 111 -17.72 5.14 -4.98
CA HIS A 111 -18.03 4.99 -3.55
C HIS A 111 -17.10 5.86 -2.68
N SER A 112 -15.81 5.84 -2.96
CA SER A 112 -14.80 6.62 -2.22
C SER A 112 -13.65 7.05 -3.13
N ASN A 113 -13.44 8.34 -3.22
CA ASN A 113 -12.30 8.90 -3.94
C ASN A 113 -11.05 9.07 -3.04
N GLN A 114 -11.15 8.71 -1.77
CA GLN A 114 -10.04 8.78 -0.82
C GLN A 114 -9.13 7.55 -0.89
N VAL A 115 -9.71 6.37 -1.14
CA VAL A 115 -8.93 5.15 -1.29
C VAL A 115 -8.25 5.11 -2.65
N GLN A 116 -6.97 4.74 -2.66
CA GLN A 116 -6.23 4.54 -3.90
C GLN A 116 -6.56 3.19 -4.51
N VAL A 117 -6.76 3.14 -5.82
CA VAL A 117 -7.07 1.90 -6.56
C VAL A 117 -5.96 1.59 -7.54
N VAL A 118 -5.33 0.44 -7.35
CA VAL A 118 -4.38 -0.15 -8.31
C VAL A 118 -5.12 -1.23 -9.09
N ALA A 119 -5.03 -1.23 -10.40
CA ALA A 119 -5.74 -2.21 -11.23
C ALA A 119 -4.81 -2.88 -12.25
N GLY A 120 -5.08 -4.15 -12.53
CA GLY A 120 -4.32 -4.95 -13.51
C GLY A 120 -4.69 -6.44 -13.46
N ASN A 121 -3.88 -7.29 -14.12
CA ASN A 121 -2.64 -6.94 -14.81
C ASN A 121 -2.89 -6.60 -16.28
N VAL A 122 -2.13 -5.68 -16.78
CA VAL A 122 -2.14 -5.27 -18.19
C VAL A 122 -0.74 -5.31 -18.79
N ALA A 123 -0.67 -5.29 -20.13
CA ALA A 123 0.62 -5.32 -20.85
C ALA A 123 0.60 -4.49 -22.15
N THR A 124 -0.44 -3.69 -22.38
CA THR A 124 -0.56 -2.84 -23.56
C THR A 124 -1.00 -1.42 -23.20
N ALA A 125 -0.69 -0.46 -24.07
CA ALA A 125 -1.10 0.93 -23.90
C ALA A 125 -2.61 1.11 -23.82
N GLU A 126 -3.37 0.41 -24.67
CA GLU A 126 -4.84 0.49 -24.69
C GLU A 126 -5.45 0.00 -23.38
N ALA A 127 -4.90 -1.11 -22.84
CA ALA A 127 -5.36 -1.65 -21.57
C ALA A 127 -5.05 -0.71 -20.41
N ALA A 128 -3.86 -0.11 -20.38
CA ALA A 128 -3.48 0.88 -19.39
C ALA A 128 -4.40 2.10 -19.45
N ARG A 129 -4.65 2.64 -20.64
CA ARG A 129 -5.56 3.79 -20.84
C ARG A 129 -6.97 3.49 -20.35
N ALA A 130 -7.52 2.30 -20.69
CA ALA A 130 -8.86 1.93 -20.23
C ALA A 130 -9.00 1.92 -18.71
N LEU A 131 -7.96 1.53 -17.98
CA LEU A 131 -7.98 1.53 -16.51
C LEU A 131 -7.75 2.94 -15.92
N VAL A 132 -6.92 3.77 -16.53
CA VAL A 132 -6.76 5.19 -16.16
C VAL A 132 -8.09 5.93 -16.37
N ASP A 133 -8.73 5.75 -17.52
CA ASP A 133 -10.02 6.37 -17.84
C ASP A 133 -11.14 5.90 -16.87
N ALA A 134 -11.03 4.67 -16.34
CA ALA A 134 -11.93 4.17 -15.31
C ALA A 134 -11.70 4.77 -13.92
N GLY A 135 -10.59 5.52 -13.73
CA GLY A 135 -10.22 6.19 -12.50
C GLY A 135 -9.21 5.44 -11.62
N ALA A 136 -8.47 4.47 -12.16
CA ALA A 136 -7.39 3.83 -11.42
C ALA A 136 -6.27 4.83 -11.11
N ASP A 137 -5.78 4.83 -9.87
CA ASP A 137 -4.70 5.70 -9.42
C ASP A 137 -3.31 5.13 -9.78
N ALA A 138 -3.23 3.82 -10.02
CA ALA A 138 -2.03 3.16 -10.50
C ALA A 138 -2.37 1.89 -11.30
N ILE A 139 -1.45 1.48 -12.15
CA ILE A 139 -1.61 0.33 -13.06
C ILE A 139 -0.61 -0.76 -12.68
N LYS A 140 -1.10 -1.99 -12.55
CA LYS A 140 -0.27 -3.17 -12.33
C LYS A 140 0.09 -3.80 -13.69
N VAL A 141 1.36 -3.63 -14.10
CA VAL A 141 1.84 -4.03 -15.43
C VAL A 141 2.58 -5.35 -15.36
N GLY A 142 2.24 -6.26 -16.27
CA GLY A 142 2.95 -7.51 -16.51
C GLY A 142 2.02 -8.71 -16.68
N ILE A 143 2.20 -9.44 -17.79
CA ILE A 143 1.50 -10.69 -18.09
C ILE A 143 2.54 -11.72 -18.46
N GLY A 144 2.69 -12.77 -17.63
CA GLY A 144 3.60 -13.87 -17.84
C GLY A 144 5.09 -13.61 -17.61
N PRO A 145 5.58 -12.53 -16.94
CA PRO A 145 7.01 -12.24 -16.86
C PRO A 145 7.72 -13.07 -15.78
N GLY A 146 7.01 -13.62 -14.80
CA GLY A 146 7.61 -14.33 -13.68
C GLY A 146 8.36 -15.60 -14.11
N SER A 147 9.49 -15.91 -13.46
CA SER A 147 10.27 -17.10 -13.73
C SER A 147 9.49 -18.40 -13.46
N ILE A 148 8.58 -18.36 -12.49
CA ILE A 148 7.70 -19.48 -12.11
C ILE A 148 6.31 -19.40 -12.77
N CYS A 149 6.05 -18.37 -13.61
CA CYS A 149 4.74 -18.18 -14.22
C CYS A 149 4.48 -19.20 -15.33
N THR A 150 3.35 -19.91 -15.17
CA THR A 150 2.92 -20.93 -16.14
C THR A 150 2.02 -20.37 -17.24
N THR A 151 1.58 -19.12 -17.17
CA THR A 151 0.64 -18.50 -18.14
C THR A 151 1.17 -18.61 -19.57
N ARG A 152 2.46 -18.36 -19.79
CA ARG A 152 3.08 -18.46 -21.12
C ARG A 152 3.03 -19.88 -21.69
N ILE A 153 3.15 -20.89 -20.83
CA ILE A 153 3.18 -22.30 -21.23
C ILE A 153 1.75 -22.82 -21.44
N VAL A 154 0.84 -22.48 -20.52
CA VAL A 154 -0.55 -23.00 -20.52
C VAL A 154 -1.44 -22.25 -21.49
N ALA A 155 -1.39 -20.92 -21.49
CA ALA A 155 -2.25 -20.05 -22.27
C ALA A 155 -1.58 -19.49 -23.54
N GLY A 156 -0.25 -19.64 -23.67
CA GLY A 156 0.49 -19.04 -24.79
C GLY A 156 0.54 -17.51 -24.76
N VAL A 157 0.24 -16.90 -23.62
CA VAL A 157 0.11 -15.44 -23.45
C VAL A 157 1.25 -14.91 -22.57
N GLY A 158 1.88 -13.85 -23.04
CA GLY A 158 2.90 -13.14 -22.27
C GLY A 158 3.54 -12.03 -23.08
N VAL A 159 4.00 -10.99 -22.39
CA VAL A 159 4.69 -9.85 -22.98
C VAL A 159 5.99 -9.63 -22.20
N PRO A 160 7.14 -9.36 -22.88
CA PRO A 160 8.36 -8.98 -22.19
C PRO A 160 8.12 -7.80 -21.27
N GLN A 161 8.58 -7.90 -20.01
CA GLN A 161 8.19 -6.93 -18.98
C GLN A 161 8.58 -5.49 -19.31
N LEU A 162 9.77 -5.28 -19.84
CA LEU A 162 10.23 -3.93 -20.19
C LEU A 162 9.37 -3.32 -21.29
N THR A 163 9.02 -4.08 -22.33
CA THR A 163 8.11 -3.65 -23.40
C THR A 163 6.75 -3.26 -22.82
N ALA A 164 6.15 -4.12 -21.97
CA ALA A 164 4.87 -3.85 -21.36
C ALA A 164 4.89 -2.57 -20.47
N ILE A 165 6.00 -2.32 -19.76
CA ILE A 165 6.15 -1.10 -18.96
C ILE A 165 6.25 0.14 -19.85
N MET A 166 7.04 0.08 -20.94
CA MET A 166 7.18 1.19 -21.88
C MET A 166 5.83 1.55 -22.50
N ASP A 167 5.10 0.54 -23.02
CA ASP A 167 3.80 0.74 -23.63
C ASP A 167 2.76 1.34 -22.62
N ALA A 168 2.79 0.87 -21.37
CA ALA A 168 1.89 1.38 -20.35
C ALA A 168 2.28 2.80 -19.88
N ALA A 169 3.58 3.11 -19.81
CA ALA A 169 4.06 4.42 -19.37
C ALA A 169 3.74 5.56 -20.36
N ASP A 170 3.59 5.24 -21.65
CA ASP A 170 3.24 6.23 -22.68
C ASP A 170 1.82 6.81 -22.51
N VAL A 171 1.01 6.22 -21.67
CA VAL A 171 -0.40 6.62 -21.46
C VAL A 171 -0.77 6.97 -20.01
N ALA A 172 0.18 6.86 -19.09
CA ALA A 172 0.00 7.12 -17.65
C ALA A 172 0.14 8.60 -17.27
#